data_1223bf85b205323d0ef0fa2a3e60736d
#
_entry.id   1223bf85b205323d0ef0fa2a3e60736d
#
_cell.length_a   1.000
_cell.length_b   1.000
_cell.length_c   1.000
_cell.angle_alpha   90.00
_cell.angle_beta   90.00
_cell.angle_gamma   90.00
#
_symmetry.space_group_name_H-M   'P 1'
#
loop_
_entity.id
_entity.type
_entity.pdbx_description
1 polymer ?
#
loop_
_entity_poly.entity_id
_entity_poly.type
_entity_poly.pdbx_seq_one_letter_code
_entity_poly.pdbx_strand_id
1 'polypeptide(L)'
;LPYLGDTMKKETKAMLEMLAAAALWSIAGIIMKFIPWNGFAVAGMRSLIAGLTFVVYMLIKRMKFIFTKQTFIAGIFAACVYTCFTCANKLTTAANAIVLQFTSPVFIVIFTALIYKTKVRKADLLVVIFTLFGIALFFFDQLQPGYILGNFVAIAAGMFMAGMFMAVGDLEGETRFSAIMIGQF
;
A
#
# COMPACT_ATOMS: atom_id res chain seq x y z
N LEU A 1 17.65 23.08 25.36
CA LEU A 1 16.54 22.25 25.91
C LEU A 1 15.16 22.51 25.28
N PRO A 2 14.79 23.69 24.71
CA PRO A 2 13.49 23.84 24.05
C PRO A 2 13.36 23.03 22.76
N TYR A 3 14.43 22.76 22.04
CA TYR A 3 14.43 21.97 20.78
C TYR A 3 14.03 20.50 20.98
N LEU A 4 14.39 19.88 22.11
CA LEU A 4 14.03 18.48 22.39
C LEU A 4 12.52 18.30 22.65
N GLY A 5 11.89 19.25 23.33
CA GLY A 5 10.46 19.19 23.64
C GLY A 5 9.57 19.36 22.41
N ASP A 6 10.00 20.14 21.44
CA ASP A 6 9.24 20.38 20.20
C ASP A 6 9.38 19.21 19.21
N THR A 7 10.56 18.60 19.17
CA THR A 7 10.81 17.36 18.38
C THR A 7 10.00 16.19 18.94
N MET A 8 10.01 15.97 20.25
CA MET A 8 9.22 14.92 20.92
C MET A 8 7.70 15.09 20.68
N LYS A 9 7.19 16.35 20.71
CA LYS A 9 5.77 16.61 20.40
C LYS A 9 5.44 16.29 18.94
N LYS A 10 6.31 16.58 18.00
CA LYS A 10 6.13 16.27 16.57
C LYS A 10 6.17 14.76 16.33
N GLU A 11 7.09 14.04 16.96
CA GLU A 11 7.19 12.59 16.88
C GLU A 11 5.95 11.90 17.47
N THR A 12 5.50 12.33 18.66
CA THR A 12 4.29 11.79 19.30
C THR A 12 3.05 12.04 18.44
N LYS A 13 2.93 13.22 17.84
CA LYS A 13 1.84 13.52 16.91
C LYS A 13 1.88 12.63 15.68
N ALA A 14 3.04 12.43 15.05
CA ALA A 14 3.20 11.54 13.91
C ALA A 14 2.85 10.09 14.26
N MET A 15 3.25 9.61 15.44
CA MET A 15 2.87 8.28 15.92
C MET A 15 1.36 8.13 16.11
N LEU A 16 0.68 9.13 16.67
CA LEU A 16 -0.77 9.12 16.84
C LEU A 16 -1.50 9.15 15.48
N GLU A 17 -1.02 9.91 14.52
CA GLU A 17 -1.56 9.95 13.16
C GLU A 17 -1.38 8.60 12.46
N MET A 18 -0.24 7.93 12.64
CA MET A 18 -0.01 6.58 12.10
C MET A 18 -0.93 5.54 12.75
N LEU A 19 -1.13 5.58 14.07
CA LEU A 19 -2.04 4.69 14.77
C LEU A 19 -3.49 4.89 14.31
N ALA A 20 -3.92 6.15 14.16
CA ALA A 20 -5.25 6.48 13.64
C ALA A 20 -5.44 5.96 12.20
N ALA A 21 -4.45 6.14 11.34
CA ALA A 21 -4.48 5.62 9.98
C ALA A 21 -4.56 4.08 9.95
N ALA A 22 -3.79 3.39 10.79
CA ALA A 22 -3.82 1.94 10.89
C ALA A 22 -5.19 1.42 11.38
N ALA A 23 -5.79 2.08 12.39
CA ALA A 23 -7.13 1.76 12.87
C ALA A 23 -8.19 1.95 11.79
N LEU A 24 -8.16 3.07 11.06
CA LEU A 24 -9.08 3.33 9.95
C LEU A 24 -8.92 2.30 8.83
N TRP A 25 -7.72 1.89 8.49
CA TRP A 25 -7.46 0.86 7.49
C TRP A 25 -7.98 -0.51 7.92
N SER A 26 -7.84 -0.86 9.21
CA SER A 26 -8.37 -2.11 9.76
C SER A 26 -9.91 -2.16 9.63
N ILE A 27 -10.59 -1.08 9.99
CA ILE A 27 -12.05 -0.96 9.87
C ILE A 27 -12.48 -1.01 8.40
N ALA A 28 -11.75 -0.34 7.50
CA ALA A 28 -12.07 -0.32 6.08
C ALA A 28 -12.07 -1.72 5.44
N GLY A 29 -11.12 -2.60 5.84
CA GLY A 29 -11.07 -3.99 5.38
C GLY A 29 -12.33 -4.78 5.74
N ILE A 30 -12.86 -4.57 6.93
CA ILE A 30 -14.10 -5.21 7.39
C ILE A 30 -15.30 -4.65 6.65
N ILE A 31 -15.42 -3.32 6.55
CA ILE A 31 -16.56 -2.65 5.87
C ILE A 31 -16.66 -3.10 4.41
N MET A 32 -15.54 -3.23 3.70
CA MET A 32 -15.54 -3.70 2.32
C MET A 32 -16.18 -5.08 2.14
N LYS A 33 -16.17 -5.95 3.16
CA LYS A 33 -16.83 -7.26 3.12
C LYS A 33 -18.37 -7.16 3.08
N PHE A 34 -18.92 -6.19 3.77
CA PHE A 34 -20.39 -6.02 3.87
C PHE A 34 -21.00 -5.34 2.65
N ILE A 35 -20.22 -4.69 1.80
CA ILE A 35 -20.73 -4.06 0.58
C ILE A 35 -21.10 -5.15 -0.43
N PRO A 36 -22.36 -5.28 -0.91
CA PRO A 36 -22.80 -6.36 -1.79
C PRO A 36 -22.39 -6.16 -3.27
N TRP A 37 -21.28 -5.48 -3.51
CA TRP A 37 -20.74 -5.22 -4.84
C TRP A 37 -19.51 -6.09 -5.13
N ASN A 38 -19.22 -6.28 -6.42
CA ASN A 38 -18.01 -6.96 -6.83
C ASN A 38 -16.75 -6.11 -6.51
N GLY A 39 -15.58 -6.76 -6.47
CA GLY A 39 -14.32 -6.13 -6.08
C GLY A 39 -13.96 -4.90 -6.93
N PHE A 40 -14.22 -4.93 -8.24
CA PHE A 40 -13.92 -3.82 -9.13
C PHE A 40 -14.83 -2.61 -8.88
N ALA A 41 -16.14 -2.84 -8.67
CA ALA A 41 -17.07 -1.75 -8.35
C ALA A 41 -16.71 -1.07 -7.02
N VAL A 42 -16.37 -1.86 -5.99
CA VAL A 42 -15.90 -1.33 -4.70
C VAL A 42 -14.59 -0.57 -4.88
N ALA A 43 -13.63 -1.10 -5.66
CA ALA A 43 -12.37 -0.42 -5.95
C ALA A 43 -12.61 0.92 -6.65
N GLY A 44 -13.44 0.95 -7.70
CA GLY A 44 -13.76 2.16 -8.46
C GLY A 44 -14.41 3.24 -7.61
N MET A 45 -15.47 2.90 -6.85
CA MET A 45 -16.16 3.88 -5.98
C MET A 45 -15.24 4.42 -4.88
N ARG A 46 -14.46 3.54 -4.23
CA ARG A 46 -13.49 3.96 -3.22
C ARG A 46 -12.44 4.90 -3.81
N SER A 47 -11.91 4.55 -4.98
CA SER A 47 -10.90 5.34 -5.66
C SER A 47 -11.45 6.69 -6.11
N LEU A 48 -12.67 6.73 -6.62
CA LEU A 48 -13.33 7.97 -7.02
C LEU A 48 -13.50 8.91 -5.82
N ILE A 49 -14.02 8.42 -4.69
CA ILE A 49 -14.19 9.21 -3.47
C ILE A 49 -12.83 9.70 -2.95
N ALA A 50 -11.83 8.80 -2.89
CA ALA A 50 -10.49 9.15 -2.44
C ALA A 50 -9.83 10.16 -3.39
N GLY A 51 -9.93 9.97 -4.71
CA GLY A 51 -9.38 10.87 -5.71
C GLY A 51 -9.99 12.27 -5.60
N LEU A 52 -11.31 12.38 -5.49
CA LEU A 52 -11.98 13.67 -5.26
C LEU A 52 -11.52 14.33 -3.96
N THR A 53 -11.38 13.56 -2.88
CA THR A 53 -10.87 14.07 -1.61
C THR A 53 -9.44 14.61 -1.75
N PHE A 54 -8.56 13.90 -2.46
CA PHE A 54 -7.20 14.37 -2.75
C PHE A 54 -7.19 15.64 -3.59
N VAL A 55 -8.02 15.72 -4.64
CA VAL A 55 -8.14 16.93 -5.47
C VAL A 55 -8.59 18.12 -4.62
N VAL A 56 -9.66 17.97 -3.84
CA VAL A 56 -10.15 19.03 -2.95
C VAL A 56 -9.08 19.45 -1.94
N TYR A 57 -8.38 18.49 -1.33
CA TYR A 57 -7.28 18.78 -0.40
C TYR A 57 -6.16 19.58 -1.07
N MET A 58 -5.71 19.18 -2.26
CA MET A 58 -4.66 19.87 -3.01
C MET A 58 -5.08 21.29 -3.40
N LEU A 59 -6.34 21.48 -3.80
CA LEU A 59 -6.89 22.81 -4.12
C LEU A 59 -6.94 23.72 -2.90
N ILE A 60 -7.41 23.23 -1.75
CA ILE A 60 -7.45 24.01 -0.48
C ILE A 60 -6.04 24.41 -0.04
N LYS A 61 -5.08 23.48 -0.18
CA LYS A 61 -3.67 23.73 0.17
C LYS A 61 -2.90 24.51 -0.91
N ARG A 62 -3.55 24.84 -2.02
CA ARG A 62 -2.93 25.49 -3.20
C ARG A 62 -1.69 24.76 -3.71
N MET A 63 -1.70 23.42 -3.63
CA MET A 63 -0.61 22.59 -4.11
C MET A 63 -0.66 22.50 -5.64
N LYS A 64 0.52 22.42 -6.28
CA LYS A 64 0.60 22.25 -7.73
C LYS A 64 0.38 20.80 -8.13
N PHE A 65 -0.37 20.60 -9.21
CA PHE A 65 -0.49 19.30 -9.87
C PHE A 65 0.72 19.11 -10.79
N ILE A 66 1.56 18.13 -10.46
CA ILE A 66 2.80 17.86 -11.19
C ILE A 66 2.67 16.53 -11.92
N PHE A 67 2.65 16.60 -13.26
CA PHE A 67 2.52 15.44 -14.14
C PHE A 67 3.85 15.15 -14.83
N THR A 68 4.60 14.18 -14.32
CA THR A 68 5.84 13.67 -14.86
C THR A 68 5.70 12.19 -15.21
N LYS A 69 6.60 11.65 -16.04
CA LYS A 69 6.64 10.20 -16.30
C LYS A 69 6.69 9.39 -15.01
N GLN A 70 7.44 9.87 -14.03
CA GLN A 70 7.61 9.19 -12.74
C GLN A 70 6.32 9.22 -11.90
N THR A 71 5.58 10.37 -11.89
CA THR A 71 4.28 10.44 -11.21
C THR A 71 3.25 9.51 -11.86
N PHE A 72 3.27 9.36 -13.19
CA PHE A 72 2.40 8.42 -13.89
C PHE A 72 2.74 6.97 -13.57
N ILE A 73 4.02 6.59 -13.59
CA ILE A 73 4.46 5.24 -13.23
C ILE A 73 4.04 4.92 -11.79
N ALA A 74 4.32 5.82 -10.85
CA ALA A 74 3.93 5.67 -9.45
C ALA A 74 2.40 5.57 -9.29
N GLY A 75 1.64 6.38 -10.03
CA GLY A 75 0.18 6.35 -10.06
C GLY A 75 -0.37 5.03 -10.59
N ILE A 76 0.18 4.49 -11.68
CA ILE A 76 -0.22 3.18 -12.23
C ILE A 76 0.01 2.08 -11.18
N PHE A 77 1.19 2.03 -10.54
CA PHE A 77 1.44 1.08 -9.48
C PHE A 77 0.45 1.23 -8.32
N ALA A 78 0.15 2.47 -7.91
CA ALA A 78 -0.83 2.73 -6.86
C ALA A 78 -2.25 2.25 -7.26
N ALA A 79 -2.71 2.54 -8.48
CA ALA A 79 -3.99 2.05 -9.00
C ALA A 79 -4.07 0.52 -8.98
N CYS A 80 -3.01 -0.16 -9.42
CA CYS A 80 -2.92 -1.62 -9.38
C CYS A 80 -2.98 -2.15 -7.94
N VAL A 81 -2.26 -1.53 -6.99
CA VAL A 81 -2.33 -1.90 -5.56
C VAL A 81 -3.75 -1.79 -5.05
N TYR A 82 -4.39 -0.64 -5.24
CA TYR A 82 -5.73 -0.38 -4.71
C TYR A 82 -6.78 -1.33 -5.29
N THR A 83 -6.71 -1.59 -6.58
CA THR A 83 -7.63 -2.50 -7.28
C THR A 83 -7.38 -3.95 -6.85
N CYS A 84 -6.15 -4.42 -6.92
CA CYS A 84 -5.80 -5.80 -6.55
C CYS A 84 -6.13 -6.08 -5.08
N PHE A 85 -5.79 -5.16 -4.16
CA PHE A 85 -6.10 -5.33 -2.74
C PHE A 85 -7.62 -5.42 -2.48
N THR A 86 -8.41 -4.54 -3.11
CA THR A 86 -9.86 -4.56 -2.96
C THR A 86 -10.48 -5.84 -3.54
N CYS A 87 -10.02 -6.28 -4.71
CA CYS A 87 -10.45 -7.55 -5.30
C CYS A 87 -10.03 -8.75 -4.44
N ALA A 88 -8.79 -8.77 -3.95
CA ALA A 88 -8.30 -9.81 -3.05
C ALA A 88 -9.17 -9.90 -1.79
N ASN A 89 -9.46 -8.76 -1.16
CA ASN A 89 -10.32 -8.69 0.02
C ASN A 89 -11.72 -9.29 -0.22
N LYS A 90 -12.26 -9.20 -1.44
CA LYS A 90 -13.53 -9.83 -1.83
C LYS A 90 -13.41 -11.32 -2.11
N LEU A 91 -12.29 -11.76 -2.67
CA LEU A 91 -12.06 -13.13 -3.12
C LEU A 91 -11.48 -14.05 -2.04
N THR A 92 -10.84 -13.49 -1.00
CA THR A 92 -10.31 -14.25 0.14
C THR A 92 -10.73 -13.59 1.46
N THR A 93 -10.20 -14.02 2.59
CA THR A 93 -10.46 -13.34 3.87
C THR A 93 -9.72 -12.01 3.93
N ALA A 94 -10.25 -11.04 4.69
CA ALA A 94 -9.56 -9.76 4.89
C ALA A 94 -8.16 -9.94 5.50
N ALA A 95 -8.03 -10.91 6.41
CA ALA A 95 -6.75 -11.26 7.03
C ALA A 95 -5.75 -11.79 6.00
N ASN A 96 -6.18 -12.75 5.15
CA ASN A 96 -5.33 -13.31 4.08
C ASN A 96 -4.88 -12.21 3.11
N ALA A 97 -5.81 -11.34 2.67
CA ALA A 97 -5.49 -10.25 1.76
C ALA A 97 -4.42 -9.31 2.33
N ILE A 98 -4.52 -8.96 3.62
CA ILE A 98 -3.56 -8.09 4.30
C ILE A 98 -2.21 -8.80 4.47
N VAL A 99 -2.20 -10.04 5.00
CA VAL A 99 -0.95 -10.77 5.28
C VAL A 99 -0.18 -11.04 3.99
N LEU A 100 -0.87 -11.45 2.92
CA LEU A 100 -0.21 -11.70 1.63
C LEU A 100 0.28 -10.42 0.95
N GLN A 101 -0.37 -9.29 1.14
CA GLN A 101 0.13 -7.99 0.66
C GLN A 101 1.47 -7.63 1.34
N PHE A 102 1.70 -8.07 2.57
CA PHE A 102 3.00 -7.90 3.26
C PHE A 102 4.15 -8.74 2.66
N THR A 103 3.94 -9.45 1.56
CA THR A 103 5.06 -9.95 0.72
C THR A 103 5.81 -8.81 0.02
N SER A 104 5.32 -7.58 0.05
CA SER A 104 5.95 -6.43 -0.60
C SER A 104 7.43 -6.22 -0.26
N PRO A 105 7.94 -6.40 0.97
CA PRO A 105 9.37 -6.31 1.25
C PRO A 105 10.22 -7.31 0.46
N VAL A 106 9.69 -8.51 0.21
CA VAL A 106 10.34 -9.53 -0.62
C VAL A 106 10.53 -9.02 -2.04
N PHE A 107 9.45 -8.46 -2.62
CA PHE A 107 9.49 -7.89 -3.96
C PHE A 107 10.37 -6.63 -4.04
N ILE A 108 10.43 -5.80 -2.98
CA ILE A 108 11.36 -4.66 -2.93
C ILE A 108 12.80 -5.14 -3.05
N VAL A 109 13.19 -6.18 -2.31
CA VAL A 109 14.55 -6.73 -2.38
C VAL A 109 14.84 -7.27 -3.79
N ILE A 110 13.90 -8.03 -4.37
CA ILE A 110 14.02 -8.58 -5.73
C ILE A 110 14.18 -7.44 -6.75
N PHE A 111 13.28 -6.46 -6.75
CA PHE A 111 13.29 -5.36 -7.71
C PHE A 111 14.52 -4.47 -7.55
N THR A 112 14.94 -4.21 -6.31
CA THR A 112 16.17 -3.46 -6.04
C THR A 112 17.39 -4.17 -6.63
N ALA A 113 17.49 -5.48 -6.44
CA ALA A 113 18.59 -6.27 -7.01
C ALA A 113 18.55 -6.29 -8.56
N LEU A 114 17.37 -6.42 -9.16
CA LEU A 114 17.19 -6.50 -10.61
C LEU A 114 17.37 -5.14 -11.31
N ILE A 115 16.76 -4.08 -10.78
CA ILE A 115 16.72 -2.75 -11.43
C ILE A 115 18.01 -2.01 -11.17
N TYR A 116 18.48 -1.97 -9.92
CA TYR A 116 19.70 -1.23 -9.56
C TYR A 116 20.96 -2.09 -9.61
N LYS A 117 20.83 -3.39 -9.95
CA LYS A 117 21.95 -4.35 -10.04
C LYS A 117 22.83 -4.35 -8.79
N THR A 118 22.24 -4.08 -7.64
CA THR A 118 22.92 -4.05 -6.35
C THR A 118 22.98 -5.43 -5.72
N LYS A 119 24.04 -5.71 -4.98
CA LYS A 119 24.13 -6.96 -4.21
C LYS A 119 23.15 -6.90 -3.02
N VAL A 120 22.33 -7.94 -2.88
CA VAL A 120 21.43 -8.11 -1.72
C VAL A 120 22.29 -8.19 -0.45
N ARG A 121 22.00 -7.33 0.52
CA ARG A 121 22.67 -7.33 1.82
C ARG A 121 22.13 -8.44 2.70
N LYS A 122 22.95 -8.96 3.60
CA LYS A 122 22.52 -9.99 4.58
C LYS A 122 21.31 -9.53 5.41
N ALA A 123 21.24 -8.25 5.74
CA ALA A 123 20.09 -7.68 6.44
C ALA A 123 18.80 -7.76 5.62
N ASP A 124 18.87 -7.48 4.31
CA ASP A 124 17.71 -7.56 3.42
C ASP A 124 17.21 -9.02 3.30
N LEU A 125 18.16 -9.98 3.26
CA LEU A 125 17.81 -11.41 3.25
C LEU A 125 17.15 -11.86 4.54
N LEU A 126 17.57 -11.36 5.69
CA LEU A 126 16.92 -11.63 6.98
C LEU A 126 15.48 -11.11 6.99
N VAL A 127 15.23 -9.89 6.48
CA VAL A 127 13.87 -9.34 6.36
C VAL A 127 13.01 -10.26 5.50
N VAL A 128 13.50 -10.72 4.36
CA VAL A 128 12.77 -11.67 3.49
C VAL A 128 12.44 -12.96 4.22
N ILE A 129 13.42 -13.57 4.89
CA ILE A 129 13.24 -14.83 5.63
C ILE A 129 12.19 -14.67 6.73
N PHE A 130 12.29 -13.63 7.55
CA PHE A 130 11.33 -13.38 8.63
C PHE A 130 9.93 -13.08 8.10
N THR A 131 9.83 -12.32 7.00
CA THR A 131 8.54 -12.04 6.35
C THR A 131 7.89 -13.33 5.84
N LEU A 132 8.62 -14.15 5.10
CA LEU A 132 8.10 -15.42 4.58
C LEU A 132 7.75 -16.39 5.71
N PHE A 133 8.56 -16.45 6.76
CA PHE A 133 8.29 -17.28 7.94
C PHE A 133 7.01 -16.84 8.66
N GLY A 134 6.82 -15.53 8.88
CA GLY A 134 5.59 -14.98 9.45
C GLY A 134 4.35 -15.29 8.61
N ILE A 135 4.45 -15.16 7.29
CA ILE A 135 3.39 -15.53 6.34
C ILE A 135 3.11 -17.03 6.42
N ALA A 136 4.15 -17.87 6.42
CA ALA A 136 4.00 -19.32 6.51
C ALA A 136 3.30 -19.76 7.81
N LEU A 137 3.68 -19.18 8.94
CA LEU A 137 3.03 -19.44 10.22
C LEU A 137 1.54 -19.05 10.20
N PHE A 138 1.22 -17.90 9.59
CA PHE A 138 -0.17 -17.45 9.47
C PHE A 138 -1.00 -18.40 8.62
N PHE A 139 -0.43 -18.95 7.54
CA PHE A 139 -1.14 -19.82 6.61
C PHE A 139 -1.18 -21.29 7.00
N PHE A 140 -0.46 -21.69 8.04
CA PHE A 140 -0.38 -23.11 8.43
C PHE A 140 -1.76 -23.73 8.72
N ASP A 141 -2.75 -22.90 9.10
CA ASP A 141 -4.11 -23.34 9.44
C ASP A 141 -5.22 -22.69 8.58
N GLN A 142 -4.87 -21.82 7.61
CA GLN A 142 -5.83 -20.95 6.90
C GLN A 142 -5.95 -21.20 5.39
N LEU A 143 -5.28 -22.25 4.86
CA LEU A 143 -5.33 -22.57 3.43
C LEU A 143 -6.63 -23.30 3.09
N GLN A 144 -7.66 -22.56 2.74
CA GLN A 144 -8.89 -23.15 2.18
C GLN A 144 -8.83 -23.10 0.64
N PRO A 145 -9.14 -24.20 -0.06
CA PRO A 145 -9.08 -24.26 -1.53
C PRO A 145 -9.91 -23.18 -2.25
N GLY A 146 -11.01 -22.73 -1.65
CA GLY A 146 -11.89 -21.69 -2.22
C GLY A 146 -11.29 -20.29 -2.32
N TYR A 147 -10.14 -20.03 -1.68
CA TYR A 147 -9.52 -18.69 -1.63
C TYR A 147 -8.26 -18.54 -2.49
N ILE A 148 -7.91 -19.55 -3.28
CA ILE A 148 -6.65 -19.58 -4.05
C ILE A 148 -6.52 -18.35 -4.96
N LEU A 149 -7.56 -18.02 -5.73
CA LEU A 149 -7.53 -16.86 -6.63
C LEU A 149 -7.33 -15.54 -5.85
N GLY A 150 -8.06 -15.37 -4.75
CA GLY A 150 -7.93 -14.19 -3.89
C GLY A 150 -6.52 -14.06 -3.29
N ASN A 151 -5.91 -15.17 -2.91
CA ASN A 151 -4.56 -15.19 -2.38
C ASN A 151 -3.51 -14.80 -3.44
N PHE A 152 -3.65 -15.28 -4.68
CA PHE A 152 -2.78 -14.84 -5.79
C PHE A 152 -2.93 -13.33 -6.08
N VAL A 153 -4.16 -12.82 -6.09
CA VAL A 153 -4.42 -11.39 -6.29
C VAL A 153 -3.84 -10.56 -5.14
N ALA A 154 -3.86 -11.07 -3.91
CA ALA A 154 -3.23 -10.42 -2.77
C ALA A 154 -1.69 -10.34 -2.88
N ILE A 155 -1.05 -11.42 -3.35
CA ILE A 155 0.39 -11.43 -3.63
C ILE A 155 0.72 -10.43 -4.74
N ALA A 156 -0.09 -10.38 -5.81
CA ALA A 156 0.07 -9.39 -6.87
C ALA A 156 -0.07 -7.95 -6.33
N ALA A 157 -1.00 -7.70 -5.39
CA ALA A 157 -1.08 -6.42 -4.70
C ALA A 157 0.22 -6.09 -3.94
N GLY A 158 0.84 -7.08 -3.27
CA GLY A 158 2.15 -6.94 -2.63
C GLY A 158 3.27 -6.58 -3.61
N MET A 159 3.28 -7.22 -4.78
CA MET A 159 4.23 -6.94 -5.85
C MET A 159 4.07 -5.50 -6.39
N PHE A 160 2.84 -5.08 -6.69
CA PHE A 160 2.58 -3.70 -7.13
C PHE A 160 2.88 -2.69 -6.03
N MET A 161 2.66 -3.02 -4.75
CA MET A 161 3.00 -2.18 -3.63
C MET A 161 4.50 -1.96 -3.52
N ALA A 162 5.32 -2.97 -3.79
CA ALA A 162 6.76 -2.82 -3.88
C ALA A 162 7.16 -1.83 -4.99
N GLY A 163 6.59 -1.99 -6.19
CA GLY A 163 6.81 -1.05 -7.31
C GLY A 163 6.36 0.38 -6.97
N MET A 164 5.22 0.52 -6.30
CA MET A 164 4.72 1.82 -5.83
C MET A 164 5.70 2.48 -4.85
N PHE A 165 6.15 1.74 -3.83
CA PHE A 165 7.11 2.29 -2.85
C PHE A 165 8.42 2.71 -3.49
N MET A 166 8.94 1.95 -4.44
CA MET A 166 10.15 2.32 -5.18
C MET A 166 9.92 3.56 -6.05
N ALA A 167 8.80 3.62 -6.77
CA ALA A 167 8.48 4.75 -7.64
C ALA A 167 8.15 6.04 -6.87
N VAL A 168 7.50 5.93 -5.69
CA VAL A 168 7.14 7.07 -4.84
C VAL A 168 8.29 7.48 -3.92
N GLY A 169 9.23 6.58 -3.65
CA GLY A 169 10.36 6.83 -2.73
C GLY A 169 11.21 8.03 -3.13
N ASP A 170 11.42 8.21 -4.43
CA ASP A 170 12.20 9.32 -5.00
C ASP A 170 11.38 10.60 -5.23
N LEU A 171 10.06 10.58 -4.93
CA LEU A 171 9.19 11.73 -5.08
C LEU A 171 9.05 12.49 -3.77
N GLU A 172 9.07 13.81 -3.84
CA GLU A 172 8.93 14.68 -2.68
C GLU A 172 7.75 15.66 -2.84
N GLY A 173 7.21 16.12 -1.71
CA GLY A 173 6.22 17.17 -1.64
C GLY A 173 5.03 16.99 -2.58
N GLU A 174 4.77 18.00 -3.40
CA GLU A 174 3.62 18.06 -4.31
C GLU A 174 3.63 16.95 -5.38
N THR A 175 4.81 16.48 -5.79
CA THR A 175 4.97 15.41 -6.78
C THR A 175 4.44 14.09 -6.23
N ARG A 176 4.69 13.79 -4.95
CA ARG A 176 4.17 12.59 -4.28
C ARG A 176 2.65 12.62 -4.17
N PHE A 177 2.07 13.77 -3.81
CA PHE A 177 0.60 13.92 -3.76
C PHE A 177 -0.02 13.74 -5.14
N SER A 178 0.60 14.31 -6.18
CA SER A 178 0.14 14.15 -7.57
C SER A 178 0.17 12.68 -8.01
N ALA A 179 1.20 11.92 -7.66
CA ALA A 179 1.30 10.49 -7.97
C ALA A 179 0.20 9.67 -7.28
N ILE A 180 -0.06 9.93 -5.98
CA ILE A 180 -1.12 9.24 -5.24
C ILE A 180 -2.50 9.59 -5.83
N MET A 181 -2.72 10.85 -6.18
CA MET A 181 -3.95 11.30 -6.83
C MET A 181 -4.18 10.58 -8.17
N ILE A 182 -3.17 10.53 -9.05
CA ILE A 182 -3.25 9.81 -10.33
C ILE A 182 -3.63 8.33 -10.11
N GLY A 183 -3.10 7.70 -9.05
CA GLY A 183 -3.41 6.31 -8.73
C GLY A 183 -4.84 6.07 -8.25
N GLN A 184 -5.63 7.13 -8.00
CA GLN A 184 -7.04 6.99 -7.65
C GLN A 184 -7.97 7.11 -8.87
N PHE A 185 -7.49 7.60 -10.00
CA PHE A 185 -8.26 7.73 -11.25
C PHE A 185 -7.73 6.79 -12.33
#